data_bb88b6346c7951b57ec5e0933d38a477
#
_entry.id   bb88b6346c7951b57ec5e0933d38a477
#
_cell.length_a   1.000
_cell.length_b   1.000
_cell.length_c   1.000
_cell.angle_alpha   90.00
_cell.angle_beta   90.00
_cell.angle_gamma   90.00
#
_symmetry.space_group_name_H-M   'P 1'
#
loop_
_entity.id
_entity.type
_entity.pdbx_description
1 polymer ?
#
loop_
_entity_poly.entity_id
_entity_poly.type
_entity_poly.pdbx_seq_one_letter_code
_entity_poly.pdbx_strand_id
1 'polypeptide(L)'
;SRATADAIVDAGGEARAARCDVTRLDDVSQLAKVAQDWFGGPPTLVINNAGVGAGGTAIGETEIDDWNWGLGINLWGPIHGCHVFAPVLREAGYGGLINVASAAAFGAAPGMAAYNVSKAGVLSLSETLAAEMSGSGVHVTVLCPTFVKTNIVDSGRITDRAAQMADRLMRWTGFSPERVARAALDTLDRGGLYCMPQPDARIGWGIKRFTPTVYTRAAGLTSRVTT
;
A
#
# COMPACT_ATOMS: atom_id res chain seq x y z
N SER A 1 2.47 10.68 -12.67
CA SER A 1 1.69 9.79 -13.56
C SER A 1 1.91 10.08 -15.05
N ARG A 2 2.00 11.35 -15.52
CA ARG A 2 2.31 11.62 -16.93
C ARG A 2 3.70 11.10 -17.30
N ALA A 3 4.74 11.42 -16.55
CA ALA A 3 6.09 10.92 -16.79
C ALA A 3 6.17 9.38 -16.82
N THR A 4 5.33 8.70 -16.03
CA THR A 4 5.24 7.23 -16.07
C THR A 4 4.59 6.74 -17.37
N ALA A 5 3.52 7.42 -17.81
CA ALA A 5 2.87 7.08 -19.09
C ALA A 5 3.84 7.31 -20.26
N ASP A 6 4.55 8.44 -20.27
CA ASP A 6 5.55 8.75 -21.30
C ASP A 6 6.66 7.68 -21.35
N ALA A 7 7.18 7.27 -20.18
CA ALA A 7 8.19 6.21 -20.10
C ALA A 7 7.72 4.84 -20.61
N ILE A 8 6.44 4.50 -20.43
CA ILE A 8 5.85 3.26 -20.98
C ILE A 8 5.73 3.34 -22.49
N VAL A 9 5.30 4.49 -23.03
CA VAL A 9 5.17 4.72 -24.46
C VAL A 9 6.56 4.71 -25.13
N ASP A 10 7.55 5.34 -24.52
CA ASP A 10 8.95 5.32 -25.00
C ASP A 10 9.54 3.90 -25.03
N ALA A 11 9.07 3.01 -24.14
CA ALA A 11 9.43 1.61 -24.11
C ALA A 11 8.62 0.73 -25.09
N GLY A 12 7.74 1.33 -25.92
CA GLY A 12 6.92 0.64 -26.92
C GLY A 12 5.60 0.07 -26.37
N GLY A 13 5.20 0.42 -25.16
CA GLY A 13 3.91 0.08 -24.58
C GLY A 13 2.85 1.15 -24.83
N GLU A 14 1.61 0.85 -24.44
CA GLU A 14 0.52 1.83 -24.46
C GLU A 14 0.19 2.26 -23.04
N ALA A 15 0.06 3.57 -22.83
CA ALA A 15 -0.28 4.12 -21.51
C ALA A 15 -1.09 5.41 -21.65
N ARG A 16 -2.01 5.61 -20.70
CA ARG A 16 -2.80 6.82 -20.58
C ARG A 16 -2.81 7.31 -19.13
N ALA A 17 -2.51 8.58 -18.90
CA ALA A 17 -2.64 9.20 -17.59
C ALA A 17 -4.03 9.85 -17.45
N ALA A 18 -4.70 9.59 -16.34
CA ALA A 18 -5.92 10.26 -15.93
C ALA A 18 -5.73 10.88 -14.53
N ARG A 19 -6.33 12.06 -14.31
CA ARG A 19 -6.36 12.67 -12.98
C ARG A 19 -7.40 11.94 -12.13
N CYS A 20 -7.01 11.55 -10.92
CA CYS A 20 -7.90 10.91 -9.95
C CYS A 20 -7.43 11.29 -8.54
N ASP A 21 -8.33 11.83 -7.73
CA ASP A 21 -8.15 11.96 -6.30
C ASP A 21 -8.74 10.71 -5.62
N VAL A 22 -7.87 9.83 -5.12
CA VAL A 22 -8.29 8.56 -4.51
C VAL A 22 -9.14 8.74 -3.25
N THR A 23 -9.13 9.93 -2.63
CA THR A 23 -9.96 10.25 -1.47
C THR A 23 -11.43 10.46 -1.85
N ARG A 24 -11.73 10.58 -3.15
CA ARG A 24 -13.07 10.83 -3.70
C ARG A 24 -13.58 9.62 -4.48
N LEU A 25 -14.63 9.01 -3.99
CA LEU A 25 -15.24 7.84 -4.65
C LEU A 25 -15.67 8.15 -6.10
N ASP A 26 -16.18 9.35 -6.35
CA ASP A 26 -16.62 9.76 -7.70
C ASP A 26 -15.46 9.79 -8.69
N ASP A 27 -14.27 10.27 -8.27
CA ASP A 27 -13.08 10.29 -9.10
C ASP A 27 -12.61 8.86 -9.45
N VAL A 28 -12.63 7.95 -8.47
CA VAL A 28 -12.27 6.53 -8.68
C VAL A 28 -13.30 5.84 -9.59
N SER A 29 -14.58 6.14 -9.42
CA SER A 29 -15.67 5.62 -10.28
C SER A 29 -15.52 6.12 -11.73
N GLN A 30 -15.16 7.40 -11.91
CA GLN A 30 -14.89 7.96 -13.23
C GLN A 30 -13.63 7.34 -13.87
N LEU A 31 -12.56 7.11 -13.07
CA LEU A 31 -11.36 6.42 -13.54
C LEU A 31 -11.68 5.02 -14.06
N ALA A 32 -12.56 4.28 -13.37
CA ALA A 32 -12.97 2.94 -13.81
C ALA A 32 -13.67 2.97 -15.17
N LYS A 33 -14.58 3.93 -15.39
CA LYS A 33 -15.24 4.12 -16.70
C LYS A 33 -14.22 4.43 -17.80
N VAL A 34 -13.31 5.39 -17.53
CA VAL A 34 -12.25 5.76 -18.49
C VAL A 34 -11.35 4.56 -18.82
N ALA A 35 -11.04 3.72 -17.84
CA ALA A 35 -10.23 2.51 -18.03
C ALA A 35 -10.97 1.46 -18.87
N GLN A 36 -12.23 1.19 -18.56
CA GLN A 36 -13.05 0.23 -19.32
C GLN A 36 -13.23 0.67 -20.80
N ASP A 37 -13.51 1.96 -21.02
CA ASP A 37 -13.65 2.50 -22.38
C ASP A 37 -12.33 2.39 -23.14
N TRP A 38 -11.20 2.64 -22.49
CA TRP A 38 -9.90 2.62 -23.14
C TRP A 38 -9.39 1.21 -23.42
N PHE A 39 -9.63 0.25 -22.50
CA PHE A 39 -9.27 -1.16 -22.70
C PHE A 39 -10.26 -1.92 -23.58
N GLY A 40 -11.46 -1.38 -23.81
CA GLY A 40 -12.55 -2.09 -24.49
C GLY A 40 -13.17 -3.20 -23.64
N GLY A 41 -13.00 -3.14 -22.32
CA GLY A 41 -13.50 -4.14 -21.36
C GLY A 41 -12.95 -3.94 -19.96
N PRO A 42 -13.22 -4.88 -19.03
CA PRO A 42 -12.71 -4.79 -17.67
C PRO A 42 -11.18 -4.85 -17.62
N PRO A 43 -10.53 -4.12 -16.69
CA PRO A 43 -9.08 -4.25 -16.48
C PRO A 43 -8.74 -5.67 -15.99
N THR A 44 -7.60 -6.20 -16.38
CA THR A 44 -7.11 -7.50 -15.90
C THR A 44 -6.37 -7.38 -14.56
N LEU A 45 -5.88 -6.18 -14.23
CA LEU A 45 -5.15 -5.90 -13.00
C LEU A 45 -5.49 -4.50 -12.49
N VAL A 46 -5.80 -4.43 -11.20
CA VAL A 46 -5.98 -3.16 -10.46
C VAL A 46 -4.94 -3.08 -9.35
N ILE A 47 -4.23 -1.96 -9.27
CA ILE A 47 -3.25 -1.73 -8.21
C ILE A 47 -3.62 -0.46 -7.43
N ASN A 48 -4.07 -0.63 -6.18
CA ASN A 48 -4.28 0.45 -5.24
C ASN A 48 -2.94 0.84 -4.62
N ASN A 49 -2.20 1.72 -5.32
CA ASN A 49 -0.82 2.09 -4.99
C ASN A 49 -0.69 3.46 -4.33
N ALA A 50 -1.64 4.36 -4.53
CA ALA A 50 -1.56 5.71 -3.97
C ALA A 50 -1.34 5.67 -2.46
N GLY A 51 -0.37 6.44 -1.98
CA GLY A 51 -0.03 6.45 -0.56
C GLY A 51 0.98 7.52 -0.21
N VAL A 52 0.92 7.96 1.05
CA VAL A 52 1.76 9.01 1.62
C VAL A 52 2.32 8.58 2.97
N GLY A 53 3.42 9.16 3.37
CA GLY A 53 3.95 9.03 4.73
C GLY A 53 3.14 9.93 5.69
N ALA A 54 2.84 9.42 6.89
CA ALA A 54 2.17 10.18 7.95
C ALA A 54 2.69 9.75 9.32
N GLY A 55 3.25 10.67 10.09
CA GLY A 55 3.78 10.35 11.42
C GLY A 55 4.94 11.22 11.86
N GLY A 56 5.62 10.80 12.92
CA GLY A 56 6.76 11.49 13.52
C GLY A 56 6.44 12.07 14.91
N THR A 57 5.17 11.97 15.35
CA THR A 57 4.69 12.43 16.67
C THR A 57 3.97 11.31 17.41
N ALA A 58 3.87 11.40 18.71
CA ALA A 58 3.14 10.43 19.54
C ALA A 58 1.62 10.53 19.34
N ILE A 59 0.89 9.47 19.70
CA ILE A 59 -0.57 9.52 19.76
C ILE A 59 -0.98 10.59 20.79
N GLY A 60 -1.89 11.50 20.37
CA GLY A 60 -2.31 12.65 21.17
C GLY A 60 -1.57 13.94 20.84
N GLU A 61 -0.43 13.87 20.16
CA GLU A 61 0.31 15.02 19.63
C GLU A 61 0.08 15.22 18.12
N THR A 62 -0.28 14.14 17.41
CA THR A 62 -0.61 14.20 15.98
C THR A 62 -1.96 14.90 15.80
N GLU A 63 -1.99 15.95 14.99
CA GLU A 63 -3.21 16.69 14.69
C GLU A 63 -4.24 15.79 14.01
N ILE A 64 -5.52 15.95 14.33
CA ILE A 64 -6.61 15.16 13.75
C ILE A 64 -6.69 15.35 12.23
N ASP A 65 -6.35 16.53 11.72
CA ASP A 65 -6.30 16.79 10.28
C ASP A 65 -5.22 15.95 9.57
N ASP A 66 -4.10 15.67 10.22
CA ASP A 66 -3.07 14.78 9.68
C ASP A 66 -3.52 13.31 9.68
N TRP A 67 -4.27 12.90 10.71
CA TRP A 67 -4.94 11.61 10.72
C TRP A 67 -5.93 11.49 9.56
N ASN A 68 -6.84 12.45 9.43
CA ASN A 68 -7.86 12.45 8.37
C ASN A 68 -7.21 12.44 6.98
N TRP A 69 -6.19 13.26 6.76
CA TRP A 69 -5.46 13.30 5.50
C TRP A 69 -4.76 11.96 5.19
N GLY A 70 -4.03 11.41 6.15
CA GLY A 70 -3.31 10.14 5.98
C GLY A 70 -4.25 8.96 5.76
N LEU A 71 -5.31 8.84 6.55
CA LEU A 71 -6.34 7.81 6.41
C LEU A 71 -7.13 7.98 5.09
N GLY A 72 -7.42 9.21 4.71
CA GLY A 72 -8.11 9.54 3.45
C GLY A 72 -7.39 8.93 2.25
N ILE A 73 -6.08 9.10 2.16
CA ILE A 73 -5.29 8.60 1.04
C ILE A 73 -4.95 7.12 1.22
N ASN A 74 -4.35 6.75 2.37
CA ASN A 74 -3.75 5.43 2.56
C ASN A 74 -4.76 4.32 2.84
N LEU A 75 -5.98 4.62 3.34
CA LEU A 75 -7.01 3.64 3.67
C LEU A 75 -8.25 3.81 2.84
N TRP A 76 -8.86 5.01 2.81
CA TRP A 76 -10.04 5.24 2.00
C TRP A 76 -9.78 5.10 0.51
N GLY A 77 -8.59 5.50 0.01
CA GLY A 77 -8.19 5.25 -1.38
C GLY A 77 -8.30 3.78 -1.79
N PRO A 78 -7.62 2.85 -1.10
CA PRO A 78 -7.79 1.41 -1.34
C PRO A 78 -9.23 0.90 -1.14
N ILE A 79 -9.99 1.43 -0.15
CA ILE A 79 -11.40 1.07 0.02
C ILE A 79 -12.21 1.46 -1.22
N HIS A 80 -12.06 2.68 -1.72
CA HIS A 80 -12.74 3.16 -2.94
C HIS A 80 -12.34 2.31 -4.15
N GLY A 81 -11.04 2.02 -4.31
CA GLY A 81 -10.57 1.15 -5.39
C GLY A 81 -11.18 -0.25 -5.32
N CYS A 82 -11.17 -0.88 -4.15
CA CYS A 82 -11.81 -2.19 -3.96
C CYS A 82 -13.32 -2.12 -4.21
N HIS A 83 -14.01 -1.09 -3.67
CA HIS A 83 -15.45 -0.90 -3.84
C HIS A 83 -15.86 -0.81 -5.32
N VAL A 84 -15.09 -0.06 -6.11
CA VAL A 84 -15.40 0.18 -7.53
C VAL A 84 -14.99 -1.00 -8.41
N PHE A 85 -13.80 -1.57 -8.20
CA PHE A 85 -13.24 -2.56 -9.13
C PHE A 85 -13.53 -4.02 -8.75
N ALA A 86 -13.79 -4.33 -7.47
CA ALA A 86 -14.07 -5.71 -7.07
C ALA A 86 -15.32 -6.30 -7.74
N PRO A 87 -16.45 -5.58 -7.85
CA PRO A 87 -17.61 -6.08 -8.62
C PRO A 87 -17.29 -6.32 -10.09
N VAL A 88 -16.56 -5.41 -10.73
CA VAL A 88 -16.18 -5.50 -12.15
C VAL A 88 -15.31 -6.74 -12.42
N LEU A 89 -14.31 -6.98 -11.58
CA LEU A 89 -13.43 -8.15 -11.70
C LEU A 89 -14.20 -9.46 -11.41
N ARG A 90 -15.08 -9.45 -10.40
CA ARG A 90 -15.91 -10.62 -10.08
C ARG A 90 -16.84 -11.00 -11.22
N GLU A 91 -17.48 -10.03 -11.87
CA GLU A 91 -18.32 -10.24 -13.03
C GLU A 91 -17.53 -10.76 -14.22
N ALA A 92 -16.32 -10.26 -14.45
CA ALA A 92 -15.41 -10.74 -15.48
C ALA A 92 -14.97 -12.20 -15.23
N GLY A 93 -14.90 -12.65 -13.98
CA GLY A 93 -14.49 -14.00 -13.63
C GLY A 93 -12.99 -14.27 -13.76
N TYR A 94 -12.16 -13.23 -13.91
CA TYR A 94 -10.70 -13.31 -14.03
C TYR A 94 -10.05 -12.00 -13.58
N GLY A 95 -8.74 -12.06 -13.36
CA GLY A 95 -7.91 -10.89 -13.11
C GLY A 95 -7.35 -10.83 -11.68
N GLY A 96 -6.82 -9.67 -11.31
CA GLY A 96 -6.17 -9.49 -10.03
C GLY A 96 -6.31 -8.10 -9.43
N LEU A 97 -6.17 -8.05 -8.11
CA LEU A 97 -6.15 -6.81 -7.34
C LEU A 97 -4.99 -6.81 -6.37
N ILE A 98 -4.14 -5.79 -6.44
CA ILE A 98 -3.02 -5.59 -5.52
C ILE A 98 -3.29 -4.36 -4.66
N ASN A 99 -3.34 -4.54 -3.34
CA ASN A 99 -3.38 -3.43 -2.39
C ASN A 99 -1.99 -3.20 -1.79
N VAL A 100 -1.47 -1.97 -1.91
CA VAL A 100 -0.17 -1.61 -1.36
C VAL A 100 -0.31 -1.17 0.10
N ALA A 101 -0.07 -2.12 1.00
CA ALA A 101 0.04 -1.89 2.44
C ALA A 101 1.49 -1.48 2.83
N SER A 102 2.04 -2.06 3.85
CA SER A 102 3.42 -1.90 4.34
C SER A 102 3.68 -2.91 5.46
N ALA A 103 4.91 -3.20 5.78
CA ALA A 103 5.29 -3.87 7.03
C ALA A 103 4.82 -3.10 8.28
N ALA A 104 4.54 -1.80 8.15
CA ALA A 104 3.91 -0.98 9.18
C ALA A 104 2.51 -1.50 9.59
N ALA A 105 1.82 -2.26 8.73
CA ALA A 105 0.55 -2.90 9.06
C ALA A 105 0.63 -3.82 10.28
N PHE A 106 1.81 -4.37 10.53
CA PHE A 106 2.10 -5.22 11.68
C PHE A 106 3.31 -4.73 12.50
N GLY A 107 4.01 -3.68 12.03
CA GLY A 107 5.26 -3.19 12.63
C GLY A 107 5.09 -2.53 13.99
N ALA A 108 3.96 -1.85 14.25
CA ALA A 108 3.69 -1.10 15.47
C ALA A 108 4.80 -0.08 15.82
N ALA A 109 5.38 0.59 14.81
CA ALA A 109 6.44 1.56 15.00
C ALA A 109 5.95 2.77 15.81
N PRO A 110 6.60 3.15 16.94
CA PRO A 110 6.25 4.35 17.70
C PRO A 110 6.34 5.60 16.82
N GLY A 111 5.47 6.59 17.09
CA GLY A 111 5.40 7.82 16.32
C GLY A 111 4.77 7.70 14.93
N MET A 112 4.36 6.52 14.52
CA MET A 112 3.80 6.26 13.16
C MET A 112 2.34 5.81 13.22
N ALA A 113 1.57 6.25 14.22
CA ALA A 113 0.26 5.69 14.50
C ALA A 113 -0.72 5.82 13.32
N ALA A 114 -0.86 7.00 12.72
CA ALA A 114 -1.76 7.22 11.58
C ALA A 114 -1.39 6.32 10.37
N TYR A 115 -0.09 6.20 10.10
CA TYR A 115 0.41 5.32 9.05
C TYR A 115 0.17 3.84 9.38
N ASN A 116 0.53 3.40 10.59
CA ASN A 116 0.34 2.01 11.01
C ASN A 116 -1.13 1.60 10.94
N VAL A 117 -2.05 2.43 11.44
CA VAL A 117 -3.50 2.19 11.39
C VAL A 117 -4.00 2.10 9.95
N SER A 118 -3.58 3.04 9.09
CA SER A 118 -3.99 3.01 7.68
C SER A 118 -3.55 1.72 6.99
N LYS A 119 -2.29 1.30 7.18
CA LYS A 119 -1.74 0.10 6.53
C LYS A 119 -2.25 -1.20 7.14
N ALA A 120 -2.58 -1.22 8.44
CA ALA A 120 -3.28 -2.34 9.09
C ALA A 120 -4.71 -2.48 8.53
N GLY A 121 -5.41 -1.37 8.30
CA GLY A 121 -6.72 -1.37 7.65
C GLY A 121 -6.67 -1.94 6.23
N VAL A 122 -5.67 -1.56 5.43
CA VAL A 122 -5.46 -2.11 4.08
C VAL A 122 -5.16 -3.62 4.11
N LEU A 123 -4.39 -4.08 5.09
CA LEU A 123 -4.13 -5.51 5.28
C LEU A 123 -5.44 -6.26 5.53
N SER A 124 -6.23 -5.82 6.49
CA SER A 124 -7.52 -6.43 6.85
C SER A 124 -8.53 -6.37 5.69
N LEU A 125 -8.62 -5.23 4.98
CA LEU A 125 -9.43 -5.09 3.76
C LEU A 125 -9.06 -6.15 2.71
N SER A 126 -7.77 -6.37 2.50
CA SER A 126 -7.27 -7.32 1.50
C SER A 126 -7.55 -8.77 1.87
N GLU A 127 -7.43 -9.11 3.16
CA GLU A 127 -7.77 -10.43 3.68
C GLU A 127 -9.27 -10.73 3.51
N THR A 128 -10.12 -9.76 3.83
CA THR A 128 -11.57 -9.88 3.65
C THR A 128 -11.93 -10.03 2.18
N LEU A 129 -11.36 -9.16 1.31
CA LEU A 129 -11.62 -9.21 -0.12
C LEU A 129 -11.17 -10.53 -0.74
N ALA A 130 -10.01 -11.06 -0.33
CA ALA A 130 -9.54 -12.35 -0.81
C ALA A 130 -10.50 -13.51 -0.46
N ALA A 131 -11.06 -13.47 0.75
CA ALA A 131 -12.07 -14.44 1.17
C ALA A 131 -13.36 -14.31 0.33
N GLU A 132 -13.83 -13.09 0.07
CA GLU A 132 -15.01 -12.82 -0.75
C GLU A 132 -14.82 -13.17 -2.23
N MET A 133 -13.59 -13.12 -2.72
CA MET A 133 -13.24 -13.46 -4.12
C MET A 133 -12.92 -14.94 -4.30
N SER A 134 -12.97 -15.75 -3.24
CA SER A 134 -12.68 -17.18 -3.34
C SER A 134 -13.59 -17.87 -4.36
N GLY A 135 -13.01 -18.58 -5.31
CA GLY A 135 -13.74 -19.26 -6.38
C GLY A 135 -14.22 -18.38 -7.53
N SER A 136 -13.98 -17.07 -7.51
CA SER A 136 -14.40 -16.14 -8.58
C SER A 136 -13.45 -16.08 -9.79
N GLY A 137 -12.27 -16.70 -9.71
CA GLY A 137 -11.21 -16.54 -10.72
C GLY A 137 -10.39 -15.24 -10.54
N VAL A 138 -10.63 -14.45 -9.51
CA VAL A 138 -9.93 -13.20 -9.21
C VAL A 138 -8.95 -13.40 -8.06
N HIS A 139 -7.68 -13.05 -8.26
CA HIS A 139 -6.66 -13.12 -7.24
C HIS A 139 -6.51 -11.78 -6.51
N VAL A 140 -6.30 -11.83 -5.21
CA VAL A 140 -6.04 -10.65 -4.36
C VAL A 140 -4.69 -10.79 -3.68
N THR A 141 -3.84 -9.76 -3.80
CA THR A 141 -2.55 -9.71 -3.12
C THR A 141 -2.42 -8.44 -2.30
N VAL A 142 -1.98 -8.56 -1.06
CA VAL A 142 -1.56 -7.44 -0.22
C VAL A 142 -0.04 -7.35 -0.20
N LEU A 143 0.50 -6.22 -0.66
CA LEU A 143 1.92 -5.96 -0.70
C LEU A 143 2.36 -5.25 0.58
N CYS A 144 3.22 -5.89 1.37
CA CYS A 144 3.72 -5.42 2.65
C CYS A 144 5.25 -5.26 2.65
N PRO A 145 5.81 -4.28 1.93
CA PRO A 145 7.24 -4.02 1.91
C PRO A 145 7.69 -3.31 3.20
N THR A 146 8.98 -3.42 3.53
CA THR A 146 9.64 -2.53 4.50
C THR A 146 10.09 -1.26 3.80
N PHE A 147 11.37 -1.06 3.55
CA PHE A 147 11.86 0.14 2.90
C PHE A 147 12.02 -0.09 1.38
N VAL A 148 11.46 0.83 0.61
CA VAL A 148 11.58 0.87 -0.86
C VAL A 148 12.11 2.22 -1.26
N LYS A 149 13.06 2.26 -2.17
CA LYS A 149 13.70 3.51 -2.66
C LYS A 149 12.71 4.30 -3.50
N THR A 150 11.87 5.11 -2.83
CA THR A 150 10.81 5.92 -3.43
C THR A 150 10.77 7.30 -2.78
N ASN A 151 10.00 8.22 -3.36
CA ASN A 151 9.82 9.59 -2.86
C ASN A 151 8.66 9.70 -1.84
N ILE A 152 8.31 8.62 -1.13
CA ILE A 152 7.17 8.61 -0.20
C ILE A 152 7.36 9.58 0.97
N VAL A 153 8.61 9.86 1.34
CA VAL A 153 8.96 10.81 2.41
C VAL A 153 8.70 12.24 1.96
N ASP A 154 9.05 12.58 0.71
CA ASP A 154 8.95 13.96 0.17
C ASP A 154 7.49 14.43 0.05
N SER A 155 6.57 13.50 -0.17
CA SER A 155 5.13 13.77 -0.28
C SER A 155 4.36 13.57 1.03
N GLY A 156 5.05 13.24 2.12
CA GLY A 156 4.46 12.91 3.42
C GLY A 156 4.28 14.11 4.36
N ARG A 157 3.41 13.95 5.34
CA ARG A 157 3.35 14.79 6.54
C ARG A 157 4.08 14.05 7.66
N ILE A 158 5.41 14.15 7.63
CA ILE A 158 6.33 13.44 8.53
C ILE A 158 7.27 14.48 9.12
N THR A 159 7.60 14.39 10.41
CA THR A 159 8.59 15.28 11.01
C THR A 159 9.96 15.10 10.38
N ASP A 160 10.77 16.17 10.31
CA ASP A 160 12.11 16.16 9.70
C ASP A 160 12.99 15.03 10.22
N ARG A 161 12.92 14.76 11.52
CA ARG A 161 13.68 13.70 12.17
C ARG A 161 13.25 12.31 11.67
N ALA A 162 11.95 12.06 11.59
CA ALA A 162 11.41 10.79 11.07
C ALA A 162 11.69 10.62 9.58
N ALA A 163 11.63 11.72 8.81
CA ALA A 163 11.98 11.75 7.40
C ALA A 163 13.45 11.37 7.17
N GLN A 164 14.40 12.00 7.89
CA GLN A 164 15.82 11.70 7.80
C GLN A 164 16.14 10.24 8.17
N MET A 165 15.46 9.70 9.20
CA MET A 165 15.63 8.31 9.60
C MET A 165 15.10 7.35 8.53
N ALA A 166 13.92 7.62 7.97
CA ALA A 166 13.34 6.84 6.89
C ALA A 166 14.25 6.85 5.64
N ASP A 167 14.75 8.01 5.23
CA ASP A 167 15.68 8.16 4.11
C ASP A 167 16.97 7.36 4.31
N ARG A 168 17.52 7.41 5.52
CA ARG A 168 18.72 6.63 5.85
C ARG A 168 18.46 5.14 5.71
N LEU A 169 17.34 4.64 6.24
CA LEU A 169 16.96 3.23 6.16
C LEU A 169 16.66 2.80 4.72
N MET A 170 15.96 3.64 3.93
CA MET A 170 15.71 3.38 2.52
C MET A 170 16.99 3.25 1.70
N ARG A 171 17.99 4.11 1.96
CA ARG A 171 19.29 4.04 1.26
C ARG A 171 20.05 2.75 1.57
N TRP A 172 20.06 2.31 2.83
CA TRP A 172 20.89 1.17 3.27
C TRP A 172 20.20 -0.20 3.10
N THR A 173 18.91 -0.29 3.34
CA THR A 173 18.17 -1.56 3.34
C THR A 173 17.06 -1.63 2.30
N GLY A 174 16.74 -0.49 1.64
CA GLY A 174 15.64 -0.40 0.71
C GLY A 174 15.86 -1.21 -0.57
N PHE A 175 14.84 -1.98 -0.96
CA PHE A 175 14.80 -2.62 -2.27
C PHE A 175 14.45 -1.60 -3.35
N SER A 176 14.84 -1.90 -4.60
CA SER A 176 14.39 -1.08 -5.72
C SER A 176 12.88 -1.27 -5.99
N PRO A 177 12.18 -0.24 -6.50
CA PRO A 177 10.77 -0.33 -6.87
C PRO A 177 10.48 -1.49 -7.82
N GLU A 178 11.35 -1.73 -8.81
CA GLU A 178 11.19 -2.79 -9.81
C GLU A 178 11.21 -4.18 -9.17
N ARG A 179 12.12 -4.40 -8.21
CA ARG A 179 12.20 -5.68 -7.47
C ARG A 179 10.93 -5.93 -6.65
N VAL A 180 10.41 -4.88 -6.01
CA VAL A 180 9.19 -4.97 -5.21
C VAL A 180 7.96 -5.20 -6.10
N ALA A 181 7.87 -4.47 -7.21
CA ALA A 181 6.78 -4.63 -8.18
C ALA A 181 6.77 -6.06 -8.78
N ARG A 182 7.93 -6.56 -9.20
CA ARG A 182 8.04 -7.95 -9.70
C ARG A 182 7.60 -8.96 -8.67
N ALA A 183 8.04 -8.83 -7.41
CA ALA A 183 7.63 -9.74 -6.35
C ALA A 183 6.11 -9.71 -6.10
N ALA A 184 5.46 -8.53 -6.23
CA ALA A 184 4.03 -8.38 -6.10
C ALA A 184 3.26 -9.09 -7.24
N LEU A 185 3.70 -8.88 -8.49
CA LEU A 185 3.12 -9.54 -9.66
C LEU A 185 3.32 -11.06 -9.60
N ASP A 186 4.53 -11.52 -9.31
CA ASP A 186 4.83 -12.96 -9.15
C ASP A 186 4.01 -13.61 -8.02
N THR A 187 3.66 -12.85 -6.97
CA THR A 187 2.82 -13.35 -5.88
C THR A 187 1.37 -13.45 -6.32
N LEU A 188 0.86 -12.46 -7.04
CA LEU A 188 -0.49 -12.45 -7.59
C LEU A 188 -0.69 -13.60 -8.57
N ASP A 189 0.24 -13.80 -9.51
CA ASP A 189 0.19 -14.84 -10.54
C ASP A 189 0.09 -16.25 -9.93
N ARG A 190 0.71 -16.44 -8.77
CA ARG A 190 0.62 -17.70 -8.00
C ARG A 190 -0.61 -17.79 -7.09
N GLY A 191 -1.52 -16.80 -7.13
CA GLY A 191 -2.68 -16.72 -6.24
C GLY A 191 -2.33 -16.46 -4.77
N GLY A 192 -1.13 -15.93 -4.50
CA GLY A 192 -0.66 -15.66 -3.15
C GLY A 192 -1.28 -14.39 -2.55
N LEU A 193 -1.80 -14.48 -1.32
CA LEU A 193 -2.40 -13.32 -0.64
C LEU A 193 -1.32 -12.35 -0.11
N TYR A 194 -0.29 -12.84 0.56
CA TYR A 194 0.71 -11.98 1.20
C TYR A 194 1.99 -11.88 0.37
N CYS A 195 2.33 -10.66 -0.07
CA CYS A 195 3.61 -10.34 -0.66
C CYS A 195 4.46 -9.54 0.34
N MET A 196 5.48 -10.17 0.90
CA MET A 196 6.49 -9.56 1.78
C MET A 196 7.86 -9.73 1.11
N PRO A 197 8.29 -8.78 0.27
CA PRO A 197 9.51 -8.97 -0.53
C PRO A 197 10.77 -9.10 0.31
N GLN A 198 10.86 -8.33 1.42
CA GLN A 198 12.01 -8.30 2.29
C GLN A 198 11.91 -9.35 3.41
N PRO A 199 13.02 -10.05 3.75
CA PRO A 199 13.04 -11.08 4.81
C PRO A 199 12.71 -10.53 6.21
N ASP A 200 13.11 -9.30 6.50
CA ASP A 200 12.83 -8.61 7.78
C ASP A 200 11.32 -8.44 8.03
N ALA A 201 10.55 -8.14 6.98
CA ALA A 201 9.09 -8.08 7.06
C ALA A 201 8.50 -9.44 7.49
N ARG A 202 8.97 -10.53 6.85
CA ARG A 202 8.49 -11.90 7.16
C ARG A 202 8.83 -12.31 8.59
N ILE A 203 10.05 -12.03 9.02
CA ILE A 203 10.51 -12.32 10.38
C ILE A 203 9.71 -11.52 11.40
N GLY A 204 9.58 -10.20 11.19
CA GLY A 204 8.81 -9.31 12.06
C GLY A 204 7.35 -9.73 12.18
N TRP A 205 6.73 -10.09 11.06
CA TRP A 205 5.35 -10.59 11.05
C TRP A 205 5.21 -11.91 11.83
N GLY A 206 6.13 -12.85 11.62
CA GLY A 206 6.16 -14.11 12.35
C GLY A 206 6.30 -13.92 13.86
N ILE A 207 7.28 -13.10 14.29
CA ILE A 207 7.50 -12.82 15.71
C ILE A 207 6.25 -12.18 16.32
N LYS A 208 5.66 -11.15 15.68
CA LYS A 208 4.45 -10.50 16.21
C LYS A 208 3.27 -11.48 16.31
N ARG A 209 3.10 -12.38 15.35
CA ARG A 209 1.99 -13.34 15.32
C ARG A 209 2.05 -14.31 16.49
N PHE A 210 3.23 -14.78 16.86
CA PHE A 210 3.42 -15.76 17.94
C PHE A 210 3.71 -15.14 19.31
N THR A 211 4.32 -13.95 19.33
CA THR A 211 4.72 -13.27 20.58
C THR A 211 4.35 -11.78 20.58
N PRO A 212 3.06 -11.41 20.43
CA PRO A 212 2.65 -10.02 20.21
C PRO A 212 3.06 -9.06 21.33
N THR A 213 2.97 -9.49 22.57
CA THR A 213 3.34 -8.67 23.74
C THR A 213 4.85 -8.40 23.80
N VAL A 214 5.67 -9.42 23.53
CA VAL A 214 7.13 -9.28 23.52
C VAL A 214 7.55 -8.36 22.40
N TYR A 215 6.99 -8.56 21.20
CA TYR A 215 7.23 -7.72 20.04
C TYR A 215 6.91 -6.24 20.31
N THR A 216 5.73 -5.95 20.86
CA THR A 216 5.29 -4.57 21.15
C THR A 216 6.16 -3.90 22.22
N ARG A 217 6.58 -4.66 23.24
CA ARG A 217 7.52 -4.14 24.26
C ARG A 217 8.89 -3.82 23.65
N ALA A 218 9.41 -4.69 22.79
CA ALA A 218 10.68 -4.46 22.11
C ALA A 218 10.59 -3.24 21.16
N ALA A 219 9.50 -3.10 20.40
CA ALA A 219 9.25 -1.91 19.58
C ALA A 219 9.21 -0.63 20.41
N GLY A 220 8.63 -0.66 21.62
CA GLY A 220 8.62 0.48 22.56
C GLY A 220 10.00 0.88 23.08
N LEU A 221 10.98 -0.03 23.11
CA LEU A 221 12.36 0.34 23.52
C LEU A 221 13.03 1.23 22.48
N THR A 222 12.68 1.11 21.20
CA THR A 222 13.25 1.96 20.14
C THR A 222 12.87 3.45 20.32
N SER A 223 11.70 3.76 20.88
CA SER A 223 11.29 5.14 21.14
C SER A 223 12.11 5.82 22.24
N ARG A 224 12.63 5.04 23.21
CA ARG A 224 13.44 5.58 24.32
C ARG A 224 14.86 5.96 23.92
N VAL A 225 15.35 5.42 22.83
CA VAL A 225 16.69 5.73 22.28
C VAL A 225 16.61 6.96 21.38
N THR A 226 15.42 7.40 21.02
CA THR A 226 15.17 8.49 20.08
C THR A 226 14.64 9.77 20.75
N THR A 227 14.36 9.76 22.05
CA THR A 227 14.17 10.95 22.89
C THR A 227 15.51 11.39 23.49
#